data_55e32ce7e776cab89abe1ef61935e986
#
_entry.id   55e32ce7e776cab89abe1ef61935e986
#
_cell.length_a   1.000
_cell.length_b   1.000
_cell.length_c   1.000
_cell.angle_alpha   90.00
_cell.angle_beta   90.00
_cell.angle_gamma   90.00
#
_symmetry.space_group_name_H-M   'P 1'
#
loop_
_entity.id
_entity.type
_entity.pdbx_description
1 polymer ?
#
loop_
_entity_poly.entity_id
_entity_poly.type
_entity_poly.pdbx_seq_one_letter_code
_entity_poly.pdbx_strand_id
1 'polypeptide(L)'
;MSVDRLGEMEMTSIPEISIPVGRIGLGTWAMGGFQWGGADDDESVRTIHVALDRRINLIDTAPAYGFGHSEVVIGRAIAERGQRDRVVIATKVGLERRGDELFRNGTRRQIFDDVETSLVHLRTDYIDLCQVHWPDPETPYEETAEALRDLKQAGKIRAVGVSNHSVEAMERFHSVTPIASAQPPLNLFERQAEMDVIPWCRERGVATLTYGTLCRGLLSGAIGKGTVFTGDDLRQLDPKFLPPRFDQYLSAVGLLERYAHYRYHAGVLALAMRWVLDTPGVSVALWGPRLPSELVPVDELMRFRIDDEARAYIDAILVETVHDPVGPEFMAPAARAIEAGALDSSPV
;
A
#
# COMPACT_ATOMS: atom_id res chain seq x y z
N MET A 1 18.34 -5.60 -22.22
CA MET A 1 17.96 -4.39 -21.47
C MET A 1 17.19 -3.50 -22.41
N SER A 2 15.87 -3.36 -22.23
CA SER A 2 15.04 -2.46 -23.03
C SER A 2 15.44 -1.03 -22.65
N VAL A 3 15.69 -0.19 -23.64
CA VAL A 3 15.92 1.23 -23.43
C VAL A 3 14.58 1.81 -22.98
N ASP A 4 14.41 2.00 -21.66
CA ASP A 4 13.24 2.70 -21.13
C ASP A 4 13.19 4.09 -21.74
N ARG A 5 12.14 4.36 -22.51
CA ARG A 5 11.90 5.69 -23.07
C ARG A 5 11.46 6.58 -21.92
N LEU A 6 12.25 7.58 -21.60
CA LEU A 6 11.88 8.60 -20.61
C LEU A 6 10.49 9.16 -20.97
N GLY A 7 9.59 9.17 -19.98
CA GLY A 7 8.21 9.66 -20.14
C GLY A 7 7.14 8.59 -20.33
N GLU A 8 7.51 7.30 -20.52
CA GLU A 8 6.56 6.19 -20.55
C GLU A 8 6.48 5.48 -19.18
N MET A 9 5.31 4.90 -18.84
CA MET A 9 5.14 4.07 -17.64
C MET A 9 6.11 2.90 -17.68
N GLU A 10 6.96 2.82 -16.68
CA GLU A 10 7.85 1.67 -16.47
C GLU A 10 7.03 0.46 -16.06
N MET A 11 7.36 -0.71 -16.61
CA MET A 11 6.65 -1.95 -16.32
C MET A 11 7.55 -2.90 -15.52
N THR A 12 6.93 -3.72 -14.68
CA THR A 12 7.59 -4.77 -13.90
C THR A 12 6.74 -6.03 -13.88
N SER A 13 7.30 -7.13 -13.36
CA SER A 13 6.58 -8.39 -13.15
C SER A 13 6.50 -8.70 -11.66
N ILE A 14 5.38 -9.26 -11.24
CA ILE A 14 5.20 -9.84 -9.91
C ILE A 14 5.20 -11.37 -10.10
N PRO A 15 5.94 -12.14 -9.30
CA PRO A 15 5.91 -13.61 -9.37
C PRO A 15 4.48 -14.15 -9.38
N GLU A 16 4.22 -15.18 -10.19
CA GLU A 16 2.93 -15.85 -10.34
C GLU A 16 1.81 -14.99 -10.95
N ILE A 17 2.03 -13.71 -11.25
CA ILE A 17 1.10 -12.85 -11.97
C ILE A 17 1.51 -12.84 -13.45
N SER A 18 0.57 -13.22 -14.31
CA SER A 18 0.85 -13.47 -15.74
C SER A 18 0.99 -12.21 -16.58
N ILE A 19 0.44 -11.07 -16.12
CA ILE A 19 0.50 -9.80 -16.86
C ILE A 19 1.48 -8.83 -16.18
N PRO A 20 2.26 -8.07 -16.96
CA PRO A 20 3.13 -7.05 -16.40
C PRO A 20 2.31 -5.91 -15.80
N VAL A 21 2.83 -5.31 -14.74
CA VAL A 21 2.20 -4.19 -14.05
C VAL A 21 3.03 -2.93 -14.18
N GLY A 22 2.38 -1.78 -14.16
CA GLY A 22 3.06 -0.49 -14.03
C GLY A 22 3.83 -0.43 -12.71
N ARG A 23 5.01 0.22 -12.70
CA ARG A 23 5.76 0.43 -11.47
C ARG A 23 5.11 1.44 -10.51
N ILE A 24 4.04 2.10 -10.96
CA ILE A 24 3.07 2.78 -10.09
C ILE A 24 1.84 1.89 -9.99
N GLY A 25 1.39 1.60 -8.78
CA GLY A 25 0.13 0.95 -8.48
C GLY A 25 -0.87 1.92 -7.87
N LEU A 26 -2.16 1.71 -8.09
CA LEU A 26 -3.24 2.51 -7.51
C LEU A 26 -3.58 1.99 -6.12
N GLY A 27 -3.29 2.78 -5.07
CA GLY A 27 -3.77 2.53 -3.72
C GLY A 27 -5.16 3.15 -3.51
N THR A 28 -6.08 2.41 -2.92
CA THR A 28 -7.50 2.82 -2.84
C THR A 28 -8.02 3.02 -1.42
N TRP A 29 -7.14 3.13 -0.43
CA TRP A 29 -7.57 3.31 0.97
C TRP A 29 -8.48 4.53 1.14
N ALA A 30 -8.09 5.68 0.57
CA ALA A 30 -8.88 6.89 0.67
C ALA A 30 -10.23 6.82 -0.10
N MET A 31 -10.36 5.94 -1.10
CA MET A 31 -11.62 5.70 -1.81
C MET A 31 -12.63 4.93 -0.96
N GLY A 32 -12.19 4.25 0.11
CA GLY A 32 -13.07 3.65 1.11
C GLY A 32 -13.81 4.67 1.99
N GLY A 33 -13.32 5.91 2.05
CA GLY A 33 -13.93 7.02 2.77
C GLY A 33 -13.67 7.04 4.27
N PHE A 34 -13.77 5.91 4.96
CA PHE A 34 -13.51 5.78 6.40
C PHE A 34 -12.06 6.14 6.74
N GLN A 35 -11.84 6.93 7.77
CA GLN A 35 -10.55 7.52 8.18
C GLN A 35 -9.95 8.54 7.18
N TRP A 36 -10.72 8.98 6.17
CA TRP A 36 -10.28 9.96 5.17
C TRP A 36 -11.27 11.10 4.97
N GLY A 37 -12.25 11.27 5.88
CA GLY A 37 -13.26 12.33 5.80
C GLY A 37 -14.29 12.11 4.68
N GLY A 38 -14.56 10.84 4.33
CA GLY A 38 -15.50 10.47 3.28
C GLY A 38 -14.87 10.35 1.89
N ALA A 39 -15.64 9.84 0.93
CA ALA A 39 -15.25 9.68 -0.48
C ALA A 39 -16.45 9.97 -1.40
N ASP A 40 -16.16 10.30 -2.66
CA ASP A 40 -17.12 10.38 -3.76
C ASP A 40 -16.88 9.19 -4.70
N ASP A 41 -17.88 8.33 -4.84
CA ASP A 41 -17.76 7.08 -5.62
C ASP A 41 -17.59 7.35 -7.11
N ASP A 42 -18.26 8.36 -7.65
CA ASP A 42 -18.17 8.68 -9.07
C ASP A 42 -16.81 9.30 -9.41
N GLU A 43 -16.25 10.15 -8.52
CA GLU A 43 -14.87 10.60 -8.64
C GLU A 43 -13.87 9.44 -8.51
N SER A 44 -14.10 8.52 -7.57
CA SER A 44 -13.27 7.34 -7.38
C SER A 44 -13.26 6.45 -8.62
N VAL A 45 -14.43 6.18 -9.22
CA VAL A 45 -14.54 5.42 -10.48
C VAL A 45 -13.81 6.14 -11.62
N ARG A 46 -14.00 7.46 -11.77
CA ARG A 46 -13.25 8.26 -12.78
C ARG A 46 -11.75 8.19 -12.57
N THR A 47 -11.30 8.25 -11.31
CA THR A 47 -9.87 8.17 -10.96
C THR A 47 -9.29 6.80 -11.34
N ILE A 48 -10.01 5.71 -11.05
CA ILE A 48 -9.62 4.36 -11.46
C ILE A 48 -9.52 4.29 -12.99
N HIS A 49 -10.49 4.82 -13.72
CA HIS A 49 -10.47 4.81 -15.18
C HIS A 49 -9.26 5.59 -15.75
N VAL A 50 -8.96 6.77 -15.22
CA VAL A 50 -7.78 7.56 -15.63
C VAL A 50 -6.47 6.85 -15.29
N ALA A 51 -6.40 6.17 -14.14
CA ALA A 51 -5.23 5.37 -13.77
C ALA A 51 -4.98 4.23 -14.78
N LEU A 52 -6.02 3.50 -15.16
CA LEU A 52 -5.93 2.43 -16.17
C LEU A 52 -5.49 2.97 -17.55
N ASP A 53 -5.99 4.14 -17.97
CA ASP A 53 -5.58 4.80 -19.22
C ASP A 53 -4.09 5.20 -19.21
N ARG A 54 -3.51 5.42 -18.02
CA ARG A 54 -2.08 5.71 -17.80
C ARG A 54 -1.24 4.46 -17.55
N ARG A 55 -1.78 3.26 -17.80
CA ARG A 55 -1.13 1.96 -17.58
C ARG A 55 -0.81 1.67 -16.10
N ILE A 56 -1.52 2.30 -15.16
CA ILE A 56 -1.54 1.94 -13.74
C ILE A 56 -2.58 0.83 -13.60
N ASN A 57 -2.18 -0.40 -13.88
CA ASN A 57 -3.06 -1.56 -13.97
C ASN A 57 -3.00 -2.50 -12.76
N LEU A 58 -2.19 -2.18 -11.75
CA LEU A 58 -2.25 -2.81 -10.42
C LEU A 58 -3.10 -1.91 -9.52
N ILE A 59 -4.18 -2.46 -8.98
CA ILE A 59 -5.08 -1.78 -8.02
C ILE A 59 -4.97 -2.50 -6.68
N ASP A 60 -4.49 -1.78 -5.67
CA ASP A 60 -4.37 -2.28 -4.29
C ASP A 60 -5.53 -1.79 -3.43
N THR A 61 -6.22 -2.71 -2.80
CA THR A 61 -7.36 -2.47 -1.91
C THR A 61 -7.31 -3.37 -0.67
N ALA A 62 -8.36 -3.35 0.15
CA ALA A 62 -8.58 -4.24 1.30
C ALA A 62 -10.03 -4.23 1.76
N PRO A 63 -10.55 -5.32 2.37
CA PRO A 63 -11.83 -5.32 3.08
C PRO A 63 -11.90 -4.27 4.19
N ALA A 64 -10.76 -3.94 4.81
CA ALA A 64 -10.66 -2.90 5.83
C ALA A 64 -10.95 -1.47 5.31
N TYR A 65 -10.80 -1.22 4.01
CA TYR A 65 -10.95 0.11 3.43
C TYR A 65 -12.42 0.49 3.27
N GLY A 66 -12.94 1.26 4.24
CA GLY A 66 -14.35 1.58 4.32
C GLY A 66 -15.24 0.34 4.51
N PHE A 67 -14.69 -0.69 5.18
CA PHE A 67 -15.40 -1.94 5.47
C PHE A 67 -15.96 -2.63 4.21
N GLY A 68 -15.13 -2.72 3.18
CA GLY A 68 -15.44 -3.32 1.88
C GLY A 68 -15.92 -2.32 0.82
N HIS A 69 -16.16 -1.06 1.20
CA HIS A 69 -16.66 -0.04 0.26
C HIS A 69 -15.70 0.20 -0.90
N SER A 70 -14.38 0.29 -0.62
CA SER A 70 -13.35 0.43 -1.66
C SER A 70 -13.41 -0.71 -2.70
N GLU A 71 -13.58 -1.95 -2.26
CA GLU A 71 -13.70 -3.11 -3.16
C GLU A 71 -14.95 -3.04 -4.04
N VAL A 72 -16.09 -2.56 -3.48
CA VAL A 72 -17.35 -2.37 -4.25
C VAL A 72 -17.17 -1.32 -5.34
N VAL A 73 -16.50 -0.20 -5.05
CA VAL A 73 -16.21 0.86 -6.02
C VAL A 73 -15.29 0.34 -7.15
N ILE A 74 -14.26 -0.43 -6.80
CA ILE A 74 -13.35 -1.06 -7.78
C ILE A 74 -14.12 -2.06 -8.64
N GLY A 75 -14.94 -2.93 -8.04
CA GLY A 75 -15.78 -3.90 -8.77
C GLY A 75 -16.68 -3.22 -9.78
N ARG A 76 -17.30 -2.08 -9.41
CA ARG A 76 -18.07 -1.21 -10.31
C ARG A 76 -17.21 -0.68 -11.46
N ALA A 77 -16.07 -0.05 -11.16
CA ALA A 77 -15.22 0.59 -12.15
C ALA A 77 -14.68 -0.40 -13.20
N ILE A 78 -14.27 -1.59 -12.76
CA ILE A 78 -13.74 -2.64 -13.65
C ILE A 78 -14.87 -3.25 -14.51
N ALA A 79 -16.05 -3.48 -13.93
CA ALA A 79 -17.22 -3.98 -14.67
C ALA A 79 -17.66 -3.00 -15.76
N GLU A 80 -17.70 -1.70 -15.47
CA GLU A 80 -18.03 -0.66 -16.46
C GLU A 80 -17.08 -0.67 -17.67
N ARG A 81 -15.79 -1.01 -17.45
CA ARG A 81 -14.78 -1.10 -18.53
C ARG A 81 -14.73 -2.45 -19.25
N GLY A 82 -15.20 -3.53 -18.62
CA GLY A 82 -15.09 -4.88 -19.16
C GLY A 82 -13.64 -5.35 -19.38
N GLN A 83 -12.71 -4.98 -18.50
CA GLN A 83 -11.27 -5.22 -18.66
C GLN A 83 -10.66 -5.98 -17.47
N ARG A 84 -11.42 -6.88 -16.82
CA ARG A 84 -10.94 -7.65 -15.65
C ARG A 84 -9.60 -8.37 -15.91
N ASP A 85 -9.44 -8.92 -17.09
CA ASP A 85 -8.26 -9.69 -17.52
C ASP A 85 -6.99 -8.83 -17.77
N ARG A 86 -7.13 -7.50 -17.79
CA ARG A 86 -6.03 -6.55 -17.99
C ARG A 86 -5.61 -5.85 -16.70
N VAL A 87 -6.30 -6.11 -15.60
CA VAL A 87 -6.09 -5.47 -14.31
C VAL A 87 -5.61 -6.50 -13.31
N VAL A 88 -4.59 -6.17 -12.54
CA VAL A 88 -4.15 -6.92 -11.37
C VAL A 88 -4.84 -6.34 -10.14
N ILE A 89 -5.70 -7.11 -9.51
CA ILE A 89 -6.33 -6.74 -8.24
C ILE A 89 -5.53 -7.37 -7.11
N ALA A 90 -4.98 -6.51 -6.25
CA ALA A 90 -4.37 -6.89 -4.99
C ALA A 90 -5.30 -6.49 -3.85
N THR A 91 -5.82 -7.47 -3.11
CA THR A 91 -6.58 -7.20 -1.87
C THR A 91 -5.93 -7.88 -0.67
N LYS A 92 -6.49 -7.69 0.50
CA LYS A 92 -5.89 -8.13 1.75
C LYS A 92 -6.88 -8.94 2.58
N VAL A 93 -6.35 -9.69 3.55
CA VAL A 93 -7.12 -10.53 4.49
C VAL A 93 -6.53 -10.44 5.90
N GLY A 94 -7.25 -10.95 6.88
CA GLY A 94 -6.74 -11.13 8.24
C GLY A 94 -7.00 -9.94 9.15
N LEU A 95 -8.04 -9.13 8.86
CA LEU A 95 -8.57 -8.12 9.77
C LEU A 95 -10.06 -8.35 10.03
N GLU A 96 -10.40 -8.58 11.28
CA GLU A 96 -11.78 -8.73 11.75
C GLU A 96 -12.35 -7.38 12.16
N ARG A 97 -13.57 -7.08 11.70
CA ARG A 97 -14.31 -5.88 12.11
C ARG A 97 -15.18 -6.17 13.34
N ARG A 98 -15.09 -5.31 14.36
CA ARG A 98 -16.00 -5.29 15.52
C ARG A 98 -16.49 -3.86 15.74
N GLY A 99 -17.72 -3.57 15.32
CA GLY A 99 -18.21 -2.18 15.28
C GLY A 99 -17.45 -1.35 14.26
N ASP A 100 -16.81 -0.27 14.70
CA ASP A 100 -15.95 0.59 13.88
C ASP A 100 -14.45 0.33 14.11
N GLU A 101 -14.11 -0.71 14.86
CA GLU A 101 -12.74 -1.11 15.15
C GLU A 101 -12.32 -2.31 14.31
N LEU A 102 -11.01 -2.40 14.02
CA LEU A 102 -10.38 -3.50 13.30
C LEU A 102 -9.39 -4.20 14.23
N PHE A 103 -9.44 -5.54 14.23
CA PHE A 103 -8.54 -6.40 14.98
C PHE A 103 -7.81 -7.37 14.07
N ARG A 104 -6.57 -7.69 14.39
CA ARG A 104 -5.82 -8.70 13.65
C ARG A 104 -6.39 -10.08 13.92
N ASN A 105 -6.74 -10.80 12.86
CA ASN A 105 -7.28 -12.16 12.94
C ASN A 105 -6.81 -13.00 11.74
N GLY A 106 -5.71 -13.75 11.94
CA GLY A 106 -5.11 -14.61 10.92
C GLY A 106 -5.71 -16.01 10.84
N THR A 107 -6.78 -16.31 11.60
CA THR A 107 -7.37 -17.65 11.62
C THR A 107 -7.85 -18.08 10.24
N ARG A 108 -7.75 -19.38 9.96
CA ARG A 108 -8.22 -19.97 8.71
C ARG A 108 -9.65 -19.54 8.36
N ARG A 109 -10.54 -19.51 9.35
CA ARG A 109 -11.93 -19.09 9.13
C ARG A 109 -12.00 -17.66 8.60
N GLN A 110 -11.34 -16.72 9.29
CA GLN A 110 -11.35 -15.31 8.87
C GLN A 110 -10.78 -15.13 7.47
N ILE A 111 -9.66 -15.79 7.16
CA ILE A 111 -9.03 -15.72 5.83
C ILE A 111 -10.00 -16.17 4.71
N PHE A 112 -10.73 -17.26 4.94
CA PHE A 112 -11.72 -17.74 3.96
C PHE A 112 -12.90 -16.78 3.84
N ASP A 113 -13.46 -16.30 4.97
CA ASP A 113 -14.59 -15.37 4.98
C ASP A 113 -14.21 -14.04 4.26
N ASP A 114 -13.00 -13.52 4.48
CA ASP A 114 -12.48 -12.32 3.81
C ASP A 114 -12.41 -12.50 2.29
N VAL A 115 -11.82 -13.61 1.82
CA VAL A 115 -11.69 -13.88 0.38
C VAL A 115 -13.04 -14.01 -0.30
N GLU A 116 -13.98 -14.77 0.29
CA GLU A 116 -15.32 -14.92 -0.28
C GLU A 116 -16.06 -13.58 -0.38
N THR A 117 -15.94 -12.75 0.66
CA THR A 117 -16.54 -11.42 0.69
C THR A 117 -15.90 -10.50 -0.36
N SER A 118 -14.57 -10.51 -0.46
CA SER A 118 -13.84 -9.73 -1.46
C SER A 118 -14.21 -10.10 -2.90
N LEU A 119 -14.38 -11.38 -3.21
CA LEU A 119 -14.82 -11.85 -4.53
C LEU A 119 -16.19 -11.27 -4.93
N VAL A 120 -17.13 -11.24 -3.96
CA VAL A 120 -18.45 -10.64 -4.16
C VAL A 120 -18.36 -9.13 -4.40
N HIS A 121 -17.65 -8.40 -3.54
CA HIS A 121 -17.49 -6.95 -3.65
C HIS A 121 -16.81 -6.53 -4.95
N LEU A 122 -15.74 -7.24 -5.33
CA LEU A 122 -14.95 -6.98 -6.53
C LEU A 122 -15.65 -7.49 -7.82
N ARG A 123 -16.77 -8.24 -7.70
CA ARG A 123 -17.53 -8.81 -8.83
C ARG A 123 -16.65 -9.67 -9.75
N THR A 124 -15.86 -10.54 -9.16
CA THR A 124 -14.89 -11.39 -9.88
C THR A 124 -14.81 -12.78 -9.26
N ASP A 125 -14.40 -13.77 -10.06
CA ASP A 125 -14.23 -15.15 -9.61
C ASP A 125 -12.84 -15.44 -9.05
N TYR A 126 -11.91 -14.51 -9.18
CA TYR A 126 -10.54 -14.65 -8.71
C TYR A 126 -9.90 -13.32 -8.29
N ILE A 127 -8.98 -13.39 -7.34
CA ILE A 127 -8.09 -12.30 -6.90
C ILE A 127 -6.70 -12.60 -7.46
N ASP A 128 -6.03 -11.60 -8.06
CA ASP A 128 -4.68 -11.81 -8.60
C ASP A 128 -3.63 -11.93 -7.48
N LEU A 129 -3.70 -11.06 -6.47
CA LEU A 129 -2.78 -11.05 -5.34
C LEU A 129 -3.56 -10.90 -4.03
N CYS A 130 -3.50 -11.91 -3.17
CA CYS A 130 -4.10 -11.87 -1.84
C CYS A 130 -3.01 -11.74 -0.78
N GLN A 131 -3.07 -10.70 0.04
CA GLN A 131 -2.02 -10.37 1.00
C GLN A 131 -2.54 -10.45 2.44
N VAL A 132 -1.75 -11.01 3.37
CA VAL A 132 -2.03 -10.84 4.81
C VAL A 132 -1.77 -9.38 5.16
N HIS A 133 -2.80 -8.68 5.67
CA HIS A 133 -2.74 -7.22 5.90
C HIS A 133 -1.79 -6.85 7.04
N TRP A 134 -1.89 -7.57 8.16
CA TRP A 134 -1.03 -7.45 9.34
C TRP A 134 -0.82 -8.83 9.96
N PRO A 135 0.36 -9.11 10.52
CA PRO A 135 0.59 -10.36 11.24
C PRO A 135 -0.29 -10.42 12.50
N ASP A 136 -1.02 -11.51 12.67
CA ASP A 136 -1.77 -11.77 13.90
C ASP A 136 -0.87 -12.52 14.90
N PRO A 137 -0.55 -11.93 16.08
CA PRO A 137 0.29 -12.59 17.06
C PRO A 137 -0.40 -13.79 17.74
N GLU A 138 -1.73 -13.89 17.63
CA GLU A 138 -2.54 -14.91 18.26
C GLU A 138 -2.82 -16.13 17.35
N THR A 139 -2.40 -16.06 16.09
CA THR A 139 -2.54 -17.15 15.11
C THR A 139 -1.16 -17.57 14.60
N PRO A 140 -0.81 -18.87 14.63
CA PRO A 140 0.41 -19.35 14.01
C PRO A 140 0.48 -18.95 12.54
N TYR A 141 1.64 -18.47 12.07
CA TYR A 141 1.84 -18.10 10.66
C TYR A 141 1.53 -19.26 9.70
N GLU A 142 1.79 -20.46 10.14
CA GLU A 142 1.57 -21.70 9.39
C GLU A 142 0.07 -21.90 9.09
N GLU A 143 -0.83 -21.61 10.02
CA GLU A 143 -2.29 -21.70 9.81
C GLU A 143 -2.76 -20.73 8.74
N THR A 144 -2.33 -19.46 8.83
CA THR A 144 -2.67 -18.43 7.85
C THR A 144 -2.09 -18.76 6.47
N ALA A 145 -0.84 -19.23 6.42
CA ALA A 145 -0.17 -19.62 5.18
C ALA A 145 -0.84 -20.82 4.50
N GLU A 146 -1.26 -21.83 5.29
CA GLU A 146 -1.99 -23.00 4.78
C GLU A 146 -3.37 -22.61 4.25
N ALA A 147 -4.08 -21.70 4.92
CA ALA A 147 -5.37 -21.20 4.45
C ALA A 147 -5.24 -20.54 3.06
N LEU A 148 -4.22 -19.69 2.86
CA LEU A 148 -3.97 -19.05 1.57
C LEU A 148 -3.49 -20.04 0.51
N ARG A 149 -2.70 -21.03 0.85
CA ARG A 149 -2.32 -22.14 -0.06
C ARG A 149 -3.55 -22.87 -0.58
N ASP A 150 -4.48 -23.21 0.30
CA ASP A 150 -5.70 -23.93 -0.08
C ASP A 150 -6.62 -23.08 -0.98
N LEU A 151 -6.75 -21.78 -0.69
CA LEU A 151 -7.48 -20.84 -1.55
C LEU A 151 -6.84 -20.69 -2.93
N LYS A 152 -5.50 -20.71 -3.00
CA LYS A 152 -4.76 -20.73 -4.26
C LYS A 152 -4.98 -22.02 -5.04
N GLN A 153 -4.95 -23.17 -4.39
CA GLN A 153 -5.24 -24.47 -5.02
C GLN A 153 -6.69 -24.53 -5.52
N ALA A 154 -7.63 -23.89 -4.83
CA ALA A 154 -9.01 -23.75 -5.25
C ALA A 154 -9.22 -22.76 -6.42
N GLY A 155 -8.15 -22.03 -6.84
CA GLY A 155 -8.20 -21.05 -7.92
C GLY A 155 -8.86 -19.72 -7.56
N LYS A 156 -9.19 -19.49 -6.29
CA LYS A 156 -9.81 -18.24 -5.81
C LYS A 156 -8.82 -17.09 -5.74
N ILE A 157 -7.55 -17.39 -5.48
CA ILE A 157 -6.44 -16.44 -5.52
C ILE A 157 -5.33 -16.99 -6.41
N ARG A 158 -4.58 -16.12 -7.10
CA ARG A 158 -3.47 -16.54 -8.00
C ARG A 158 -2.12 -16.51 -7.32
N ALA A 159 -1.85 -15.46 -6.55
CA ALA A 159 -0.60 -15.26 -5.83
C ALA A 159 -0.86 -14.83 -4.38
N VAL A 160 0.10 -15.16 -3.51
CA VAL A 160 0.07 -14.84 -2.08
C VAL A 160 1.10 -13.78 -1.76
N GLY A 161 0.75 -12.82 -0.93
CA GLY A 161 1.65 -11.79 -0.40
C GLY A 161 1.45 -11.55 1.09
N VAL A 162 2.31 -10.70 1.63
CA VAL A 162 2.21 -10.25 3.02
C VAL A 162 2.45 -8.74 3.11
N SER A 163 1.84 -8.09 4.10
CA SER A 163 2.07 -6.67 4.41
C SER A 163 2.42 -6.52 5.88
N ASN A 164 3.31 -5.57 6.21
CA ASN A 164 3.71 -5.27 7.60
C ASN A 164 4.35 -6.44 8.38
N HIS A 165 4.94 -7.40 7.69
CA HIS A 165 5.63 -8.54 8.32
C HIS A 165 7.12 -8.23 8.50
N SER A 166 7.70 -8.70 9.60
CA SER A 166 9.15 -8.75 9.80
C SER A 166 9.78 -9.80 8.88
N VAL A 167 11.08 -9.70 8.64
CA VAL A 167 11.84 -10.71 7.88
C VAL A 167 11.67 -12.11 8.47
N GLU A 168 11.73 -12.25 9.80
CA GLU A 168 11.54 -13.53 10.48
C GLU A 168 10.14 -14.13 10.21
N ALA A 169 9.10 -13.30 10.30
CA ALA A 169 7.73 -13.72 10.00
C ALA A 169 7.57 -14.12 8.53
N MET A 170 8.19 -13.36 7.62
CA MET A 170 8.17 -13.68 6.19
C MET A 170 8.88 -15.00 5.90
N GLU A 171 10.00 -15.32 6.55
CA GLU A 171 10.69 -16.59 6.36
C GLU A 171 9.86 -17.79 6.80
N ARG A 172 9.23 -17.68 7.97
CA ARG A 172 8.32 -18.72 8.47
C ARG A 172 7.14 -18.92 7.51
N PHE A 173 6.49 -17.83 7.09
CA PHE A 173 5.37 -17.87 6.17
C PHE A 173 5.78 -18.47 4.81
N HIS A 174 6.90 -18.01 4.25
CA HIS A 174 7.42 -18.42 2.96
C HIS A 174 7.80 -19.92 2.93
N SER A 175 8.21 -20.48 4.06
CA SER A 175 8.54 -21.92 4.17
C SER A 175 7.31 -22.83 3.99
N VAL A 176 6.10 -22.32 4.27
CA VAL A 176 4.82 -23.04 4.11
C VAL A 176 4.17 -22.75 2.77
N THR A 177 4.13 -21.47 2.39
CA THR A 177 3.55 -20.99 1.14
C THR A 177 4.45 -19.90 0.56
N PRO A 178 5.00 -20.11 -0.66
CA PRO A 178 5.80 -19.09 -1.32
C PRO A 178 5.02 -17.77 -1.43
N ILE A 179 5.64 -16.66 -1.00
CA ILE A 179 5.10 -15.31 -1.15
C ILE A 179 5.61 -14.67 -2.42
N ALA A 180 4.70 -14.15 -3.22
CA ALA A 180 4.99 -13.43 -4.47
C ALA A 180 5.35 -11.96 -4.22
N SER A 181 4.82 -11.38 -3.12
CA SER A 181 5.07 -9.98 -2.77
C SER A 181 5.14 -9.72 -1.28
N ALA A 182 5.91 -8.69 -0.90
CA ALA A 182 5.83 -8.04 0.40
C ALA A 182 5.44 -6.56 0.23
N GLN A 183 4.59 -6.07 1.14
CA GLN A 183 4.09 -4.70 1.08
C GLN A 183 4.47 -3.92 2.36
N PRO A 184 5.69 -3.37 2.44
CA PRO A 184 6.12 -2.50 3.53
C PRO A 184 5.77 -1.03 3.27
N PRO A 185 5.69 -0.18 4.33
CA PRO A 185 5.70 1.27 4.18
C PRO A 185 7.07 1.76 3.68
N LEU A 186 7.07 2.71 2.74
CA LEU A 186 8.30 3.38 2.31
C LEU A 186 7.99 4.76 1.74
N ASN A 187 8.63 5.77 2.31
CA ASN A 187 8.68 7.13 1.78
C ASN A 187 9.91 7.86 2.34
N LEU A 188 10.12 9.10 1.95
CA LEU A 188 11.27 9.89 2.39
C LEU A 188 11.42 10.01 3.92
N PHE A 189 10.31 9.90 4.68
CA PHE A 189 10.29 10.03 6.13
C PHE A 189 10.19 8.69 6.89
N GLU A 190 9.82 7.61 6.21
CA GLU A 190 9.63 6.27 6.78
C GLU A 190 10.44 5.27 5.95
N ARG A 191 11.66 4.97 6.41
CA ARG A 191 12.70 4.30 5.59
C ARG A 191 13.16 2.95 6.12
N GLN A 192 12.55 2.44 7.19
CA GLN A 192 13.00 1.20 7.84
C GLN A 192 13.10 0.02 6.87
N ALA A 193 12.17 -0.10 5.92
CA ALA A 193 12.14 -1.20 4.95
C ALA A 193 13.39 -1.29 4.05
N GLU A 194 14.16 -0.20 3.88
CA GLU A 194 15.43 -0.21 3.14
C GLU A 194 16.50 -1.06 3.83
N MET A 195 16.38 -1.27 5.15
CA MET A 195 17.40 -1.93 5.97
C MET A 195 17.20 -3.45 6.05
N ASP A 196 15.97 -3.93 5.86
CA ASP A 196 15.58 -5.32 6.14
C ASP A 196 14.68 -5.95 5.07
N VAL A 197 13.43 -5.50 4.95
CA VAL A 197 12.42 -6.15 4.10
C VAL A 197 12.78 -6.09 2.62
N ILE A 198 13.19 -4.94 2.11
CA ILE A 198 13.51 -4.76 0.68
C ILE A 198 14.74 -5.59 0.27
N PRO A 199 15.87 -5.59 1.02
CA PRO A 199 16.98 -6.50 0.75
C PRO A 199 16.58 -7.96 0.73
N TRP A 200 15.82 -8.42 1.71
CA TRP A 200 15.31 -9.79 1.79
C TRP A 200 14.48 -10.18 0.55
N CYS A 201 13.56 -9.31 0.15
CA CYS A 201 12.73 -9.51 -1.04
C CYS A 201 13.58 -9.63 -2.31
N ARG A 202 14.54 -8.72 -2.48
CA ARG A 202 15.43 -8.71 -3.65
C ARG A 202 16.24 -10.00 -3.76
N GLU A 203 16.76 -10.50 -2.65
CA GLU A 203 17.55 -11.75 -2.63
C GLU A 203 16.73 -12.99 -3.00
N ARG A 204 15.43 -12.97 -2.74
CA ARG A 204 14.52 -14.11 -2.95
C ARG A 204 13.63 -13.97 -4.17
N GLY A 205 13.76 -12.87 -4.92
CA GLY A 205 12.92 -12.60 -6.09
C GLY A 205 11.45 -12.33 -5.73
N VAL A 206 11.18 -11.88 -4.50
CA VAL A 206 9.86 -11.44 -4.03
C VAL A 206 9.65 -9.99 -4.48
N ALA A 207 8.49 -9.66 -5.06
CA ALA A 207 8.18 -8.31 -5.46
C ALA A 207 7.91 -7.42 -4.24
N THR A 208 8.45 -6.19 -4.24
CA THR A 208 8.18 -5.22 -3.18
C THR A 208 7.18 -4.17 -3.67
N LEU A 209 6.01 -4.12 -3.03
CA LEU A 209 4.95 -3.15 -3.28
C LEU A 209 4.94 -2.16 -2.12
N THR A 210 5.52 -0.97 -2.28
CA THR A 210 5.61 -0.02 -1.18
C THR A 210 4.35 0.82 -1.05
N TYR A 211 3.83 0.97 0.18
CA TYR A 211 2.68 1.84 0.46
C TYR A 211 3.06 3.08 1.27
N GLY A 212 2.13 4.02 1.37
CA GLY A 212 2.37 5.27 2.11
C GLY A 212 3.42 6.17 1.45
N THR A 213 3.65 6.03 0.16
CA THR A 213 4.71 6.67 -0.62
C THR A 213 4.72 8.20 -0.54
N LEU A 214 3.56 8.81 -0.34
CA LEU A 214 3.41 10.25 -0.11
C LEU A 214 3.19 10.63 1.37
N CYS A 215 3.46 9.70 2.30
CA CYS A 215 3.32 9.93 3.74
C CYS A 215 1.95 10.57 4.09
N ARG A 216 0.86 9.89 3.71
CA ARG A 216 -0.54 10.35 3.91
C ARG A 216 -0.81 11.75 3.33
N GLY A 217 -0.14 12.07 2.22
CA GLY A 217 -0.25 13.33 1.49
C GLY A 217 0.72 14.42 1.94
N LEU A 218 1.52 14.22 2.98
CA LEU A 218 2.48 15.22 3.45
C LEU A 218 3.52 15.57 2.36
N LEU A 219 3.92 14.59 1.56
CA LEU A 219 4.84 14.75 0.42
C LEU A 219 4.15 15.15 -0.88
N SER A 220 2.86 15.52 -0.84
CA SER A 220 2.15 15.99 -2.03
C SER A 220 2.45 17.45 -2.41
N GLY A 221 2.97 18.23 -1.44
CA GLY A 221 3.12 19.69 -1.58
C GLY A 221 1.82 20.48 -1.34
N ALA A 222 0.67 19.80 -1.19
CA ALA A 222 -0.64 20.45 -0.99
C ALA A 222 -0.97 20.73 0.49
N ILE A 223 -0.23 20.15 1.43
CA ILE A 223 -0.46 20.32 2.87
C ILE A 223 0.43 21.42 3.42
N GLY A 224 -0.17 22.37 4.13
CA GLY A 224 0.53 23.50 4.76
C GLY A 224 0.04 23.79 6.18
N LYS A 225 0.61 24.81 6.83
CA LYS A 225 0.28 25.22 8.23
C LYS A 225 -1.22 25.50 8.47
N GLY A 226 -1.94 25.89 7.43
CA GLY A 226 -3.39 26.18 7.51
C GLY A 226 -4.28 24.98 7.19
N THR A 227 -3.73 23.82 6.88
CA THR A 227 -4.51 22.63 6.57
C THR A 227 -5.18 22.09 7.84
N VAL A 228 -6.48 21.89 7.80
CA VAL A 228 -7.28 21.37 8.90
C VAL A 228 -7.84 20.01 8.50
N PHE A 229 -7.60 19.00 9.31
CA PHE A 229 -8.21 17.68 9.17
C PHE A 229 -9.41 17.58 10.10
N THR A 230 -10.54 17.07 9.60
CA THR A 230 -11.81 17.03 10.33
C THR A 230 -12.45 15.65 10.30
N GLY A 231 -13.47 15.44 11.12
CA GLY A 231 -14.18 14.16 11.18
C GLY A 231 -13.29 13.02 11.69
N ASP A 232 -13.31 11.92 10.99
CA ASP A 232 -12.54 10.69 11.28
C ASP A 232 -11.16 10.64 10.60
N ASP A 233 -10.68 11.75 10.03
CA ASP A 233 -9.42 11.78 9.28
C ASP A 233 -8.24 11.33 10.15
N LEU A 234 -7.61 10.23 9.77
CA LEU A 234 -6.55 9.57 10.54
C LEU A 234 -5.30 10.45 10.75
N ARG A 235 -5.11 11.49 9.93
CA ARG A 235 -3.99 12.43 10.07
C ARG A 235 -4.05 13.25 11.35
N GLN A 236 -5.22 13.31 12.00
CA GLN A 236 -5.36 13.89 13.35
C GLN A 236 -4.65 13.05 14.43
N LEU A 237 -4.41 11.77 14.17
CA LEU A 237 -3.75 10.84 15.07
C LEU A 237 -2.27 10.60 14.71
N ASP A 238 -1.87 10.93 13.47
CA ASP A 238 -0.48 10.75 13.04
C ASP A 238 0.42 11.80 13.70
N PRO A 239 1.41 11.39 14.51
CA PRO A 239 2.31 12.30 15.20
C PRO A 239 3.08 13.27 14.30
N LYS A 240 3.20 12.97 12.99
CA LYS A 240 3.85 13.84 12.00
C LYS A 240 3.07 15.12 11.73
N PHE A 241 1.74 15.09 11.89
CA PHE A 241 0.85 16.23 11.68
C PHE A 241 0.59 17.04 12.95
N LEU A 242 1.23 16.66 14.06
CA LEU A 242 1.09 17.34 15.35
C LEU A 242 2.32 18.21 15.66
N PRO A 243 2.13 19.39 16.31
CA PRO A 243 3.26 20.20 16.79
C PRO A 243 4.10 19.44 17.84
N PRO A 244 5.42 19.64 17.90
CA PRO A 244 6.23 20.53 17.03
C PRO A 244 6.70 19.85 15.73
N ARG A 245 6.44 18.54 15.54
CA ARG A 245 6.93 17.75 14.40
C ARG A 245 6.41 18.27 13.08
N PHE A 246 5.16 18.67 13.01
CA PHE A 246 4.55 19.13 11.76
C PHE A 246 5.34 20.25 11.09
N ASP A 247 5.85 21.23 11.88
CA ASP A 247 6.67 22.32 11.34
C ASP A 247 8.01 21.82 10.77
N GLN A 248 8.61 20.79 11.36
CA GLN A 248 9.84 20.16 10.87
C GLN A 248 9.60 19.49 9.51
N TYR A 249 8.54 18.68 9.40
CA TYR A 249 8.18 18.01 8.15
C TYR A 249 7.80 19.00 7.06
N LEU A 250 7.05 20.06 7.37
CA LEU A 250 6.74 21.12 6.40
C LEU A 250 8.00 21.85 5.91
N SER A 251 8.98 22.07 6.80
CA SER A 251 10.27 22.65 6.43
C SER A 251 11.01 21.73 5.45
N ALA A 252 11.05 20.42 5.73
CA ALA A 252 11.62 19.43 4.82
C ALA A 252 10.95 19.46 3.45
N VAL A 253 9.60 19.39 3.42
CA VAL A 253 8.81 19.42 2.18
C VAL A 253 9.12 20.68 1.38
N GLY A 254 9.21 21.86 2.03
CA GLY A 254 9.53 23.11 1.35
C GLY A 254 10.94 23.15 0.75
N LEU A 255 11.94 22.52 1.39
CA LEU A 255 13.29 22.38 0.83
C LEU A 255 13.31 21.38 -0.33
N LEU A 256 12.64 20.24 -0.19
CA LEU A 256 12.51 19.22 -1.22
C LEU A 256 11.78 19.75 -2.47
N GLU A 257 10.74 20.56 -2.29
CA GLU A 257 10.01 21.23 -3.40
C GLU A 257 10.95 22.14 -4.20
N ARG A 258 11.73 23.01 -3.50
CA ARG A 258 12.70 23.88 -4.16
C ARG A 258 13.77 23.09 -4.89
N TYR A 259 14.26 22.00 -4.30
CA TYR A 259 15.24 21.12 -4.94
C TYR A 259 14.67 20.41 -6.17
N ALA A 260 13.47 19.85 -6.06
CA ALA A 260 12.77 19.19 -7.17
C ALA A 260 12.60 20.14 -8.36
N HIS A 261 12.14 21.37 -8.07
CA HIS A 261 11.97 22.40 -9.10
C HIS A 261 13.29 22.79 -9.77
N TYR A 262 14.33 23.04 -8.99
CA TYR A 262 15.65 23.44 -9.50
C TYR A 262 16.31 22.33 -10.32
N ARG A 263 16.33 21.09 -9.82
CA ARG A 263 17.10 19.98 -10.40
C ARG A 263 16.37 19.27 -11.53
N TYR A 264 15.03 19.14 -11.43
CA TYR A 264 14.23 18.30 -12.30
C TYR A 264 13.07 19.03 -13.01
N HIS A 265 12.84 20.30 -12.70
CA HIS A 265 11.65 21.05 -13.13
C HIS A 265 10.34 20.34 -12.76
N ALA A 266 10.32 19.73 -11.59
CA ALA A 266 9.26 18.88 -11.07
C ALA A 266 8.82 19.31 -9.67
N GLY A 267 7.63 18.89 -9.22
CA GLY A 267 7.15 19.12 -7.85
C GLY A 267 7.65 18.07 -6.87
N VAL A 268 7.51 18.35 -5.55
CA VAL A 268 7.92 17.43 -4.47
C VAL A 268 7.22 16.08 -4.55
N LEU A 269 5.97 16.04 -4.99
CA LEU A 269 5.24 14.79 -5.21
C LEU A 269 5.98 13.87 -6.20
N ALA A 270 6.37 14.43 -7.35
CA ALA A 270 7.09 13.68 -8.38
C ALA A 270 8.48 13.24 -7.86
N LEU A 271 9.17 14.11 -7.11
CA LEU A 271 10.45 13.77 -6.47
C LEU A 271 10.28 12.60 -5.50
N ALA A 272 9.29 12.66 -4.60
CA ALA A 272 9.05 11.64 -3.59
C ALA A 272 8.70 10.29 -4.19
N MET A 273 7.79 10.27 -5.18
CA MET A 273 7.43 9.05 -5.90
C MET A 273 8.63 8.48 -6.67
N ARG A 274 9.41 9.34 -7.35
CA ARG A 274 10.60 8.90 -8.09
C ARG A 274 11.67 8.34 -7.17
N TRP A 275 11.88 8.97 -6.02
CA TRP A 275 12.81 8.48 -5.01
C TRP A 275 12.44 7.05 -4.55
N VAL A 276 11.16 6.79 -4.29
CA VAL A 276 10.68 5.44 -3.94
C VAL A 276 10.94 4.46 -5.09
N LEU A 277 10.59 4.82 -6.32
CA LEU A 277 10.78 3.96 -7.50
C LEU A 277 12.27 3.67 -7.79
N ASP A 278 13.17 4.60 -7.50
CA ASP A 278 14.61 4.43 -7.69
C ASP A 278 15.32 3.81 -6.47
N THR A 279 14.57 3.48 -5.40
CA THR A 279 15.12 2.68 -4.30
C THR A 279 15.37 1.25 -4.78
N PRO A 280 16.63 0.74 -4.69
CA PRO A 280 16.98 -0.58 -5.20
C PRO A 280 16.18 -1.70 -4.54
N GLY A 281 15.42 -2.47 -5.31
CA GLY A 281 14.58 -3.57 -4.84
C GLY A 281 13.09 -3.24 -4.80
N VAL A 282 12.69 -1.98 -4.94
CA VAL A 282 11.27 -1.61 -5.07
C VAL A 282 10.76 -2.00 -6.46
N SER A 283 9.70 -2.81 -6.48
CA SER A 283 9.02 -3.22 -7.71
C SER A 283 7.93 -2.23 -8.11
N VAL A 284 7.06 -1.87 -7.16
CA VAL A 284 5.91 -0.99 -7.37
C VAL A 284 5.79 0.00 -6.22
N ALA A 285 5.55 1.27 -6.54
CA ALA A 285 5.17 2.31 -5.60
C ALA A 285 3.65 2.53 -5.66
N LEU A 286 2.95 2.29 -4.55
CA LEU A 286 1.50 2.49 -4.47
C LEU A 286 1.19 3.97 -4.23
N TRP A 287 0.36 4.53 -5.06
CA TRP A 287 -0.12 5.90 -4.97
C TRP A 287 -1.63 5.93 -4.76
N GLY A 288 -2.10 6.70 -3.78
CA GLY A 288 -3.50 6.82 -3.41
C GLY A 288 -4.14 8.16 -3.83
N PRO A 289 -4.33 8.44 -5.13
CA PRO A 289 -5.05 9.61 -5.59
C PRO A 289 -6.55 9.45 -5.31
N ARG A 290 -7.20 10.54 -4.96
CA ARG A 290 -8.66 10.62 -4.76
C ARG A 290 -9.37 11.19 -5.99
N LEU A 291 -8.66 12.00 -6.79
CA LEU A 291 -9.19 12.71 -7.95
C LEU A 291 -8.36 12.41 -9.20
N PRO A 292 -8.98 12.41 -10.39
CA PRO A 292 -8.25 12.23 -11.66
C PRO A 292 -7.10 13.24 -11.86
N SER A 293 -7.28 14.47 -11.39
CA SER A 293 -6.27 15.54 -11.49
C SER A 293 -5.00 15.25 -10.69
N GLU A 294 -5.09 14.47 -9.63
CA GLU A 294 -3.93 14.08 -8.82
C GLU A 294 -2.98 13.12 -9.56
N LEU A 295 -3.43 12.50 -10.66
CA LEU A 295 -2.60 11.63 -11.51
C LEU A 295 -1.78 12.37 -12.58
N VAL A 296 -1.96 13.68 -12.73
CA VAL A 296 -1.20 14.48 -13.71
C VAL A 296 0.33 14.36 -13.53
N PRO A 297 0.89 14.37 -12.30
CA PRO A 297 2.32 14.25 -12.09
C PRO A 297 2.97 12.91 -12.51
N VAL A 298 2.19 11.89 -12.90
CA VAL A 298 2.72 10.61 -13.41
C VAL A 298 3.64 10.84 -14.62
N ASP A 299 3.25 11.70 -15.54
CA ASP A 299 4.04 12.00 -16.75
C ASP A 299 5.34 12.74 -16.40
N GLU A 300 5.32 13.52 -15.32
CA GLU A 300 6.46 14.31 -14.85
C GLU A 300 7.51 13.39 -14.19
N LEU A 301 7.10 12.55 -13.25
CA LEU A 301 8.01 11.67 -12.51
C LEU A 301 8.67 10.58 -13.39
N MET A 302 8.11 10.25 -14.55
CA MET A 302 8.72 9.31 -15.50
C MET A 302 9.84 9.94 -16.35
N ARG A 303 10.08 11.27 -16.26
CA ARG A 303 11.07 11.96 -17.09
C ARG A 303 12.45 12.07 -16.47
N PHE A 304 12.62 11.70 -15.21
CA PHE A 304 13.91 11.79 -14.51
C PHE A 304 14.21 10.59 -13.65
N ARG A 305 15.42 10.52 -13.12
CA ARG A 305 15.92 9.52 -12.17
C ARG A 305 16.61 10.22 -11.01
N ILE A 306 16.57 9.59 -9.84
CA ILE A 306 17.30 10.02 -8.66
C ILE A 306 18.67 9.30 -8.66
N ASP A 307 19.73 10.04 -8.91
CA ASP A 307 21.10 9.56 -8.81
C ASP A 307 21.63 9.62 -7.36
N ASP A 308 22.83 9.09 -7.14
CA ASP A 308 23.44 9.05 -5.80
C ASP A 308 23.69 10.45 -5.22
N GLU A 309 24.06 11.44 -6.06
CA GLU A 309 24.24 12.83 -5.64
C GLU A 309 22.92 13.44 -5.15
N ALA A 310 21.85 13.24 -5.90
CA ALA A 310 20.52 13.70 -5.52
C ALA A 310 20.03 13.01 -4.25
N ARG A 311 20.27 11.70 -4.12
CA ARG A 311 19.92 10.95 -2.90
C ARG A 311 20.64 11.52 -1.68
N ALA A 312 21.94 11.75 -1.78
CA ALA A 312 22.74 12.35 -0.70
C ALA A 312 22.26 13.77 -0.33
N TYR A 313 21.87 14.58 -1.31
CA TYR A 313 21.33 15.91 -1.06
C TYR A 313 19.96 15.87 -0.37
N ILE A 314 19.08 14.96 -0.79
CA ILE A 314 17.80 14.71 -0.14
C ILE A 314 18.02 14.28 1.31
N ASP A 315 18.94 13.35 1.56
CA ASP A 315 19.28 12.88 2.90
C ASP A 315 19.78 14.01 3.80
N ALA A 316 20.60 14.92 3.27
CA ALA A 316 21.07 16.10 4.01
C ALA A 316 19.90 17.03 4.42
N ILE A 317 18.93 17.27 3.53
CA ILE A 317 17.72 18.03 3.84
C ILE A 317 16.96 17.39 5.01
N LEU A 318 16.77 16.06 4.96
CA LEU A 318 16.02 15.35 6.00
C LEU A 318 16.72 15.42 7.36
N VAL A 319 18.03 15.24 7.40
CA VAL A 319 18.83 15.33 8.63
C VAL A 319 18.80 16.74 9.21
N GLU A 320 18.85 17.78 8.36
CA GLU A 320 18.81 19.19 8.79
C GLU A 320 17.44 19.59 9.36
N THR A 321 16.35 18.98 8.87
CA THR A 321 15.01 19.50 9.17
C THR A 321 14.21 18.62 10.13
N VAL A 322 14.40 17.30 10.12
CA VAL A 322 13.60 16.35 10.91
C VAL A 322 14.45 15.76 12.03
N HIS A 323 14.31 16.31 13.25
CA HIS A 323 15.13 15.94 14.41
C HIS A 323 14.49 14.88 15.30
N ASP A 324 13.18 14.63 15.15
CA ASP A 324 12.41 13.67 15.93
C ASP A 324 11.53 12.83 15.00
N PRO A 325 12.15 11.96 14.16
CA PRO A 325 11.43 11.15 13.19
C PRO A 325 10.55 10.11 13.89
N VAL A 326 9.37 9.87 13.36
CA VAL A 326 8.42 8.84 13.81
C VAL A 326 7.97 7.98 12.65
N GLY A 327 7.76 6.69 12.92
CA GLY A 327 7.31 5.70 11.96
C GLY A 327 5.78 5.67 11.77
N PRO A 328 5.29 4.67 11.05
CA PRO A 328 3.88 4.47 10.77
C PRO A 328 3.15 3.58 11.79
N GLU A 329 3.78 3.27 12.94
CA GLU A 329 3.32 2.25 13.90
C GLU A 329 1.92 2.53 14.46
N PHE A 330 1.52 3.81 14.50
CA PHE A 330 0.19 4.23 14.98
C PHE A 330 -0.96 3.65 14.12
N MET A 331 -0.67 3.19 12.90
CA MET A 331 -1.67 2.60 12.01
C MET A 331 -1.93 1.11 12.29
N ALA A 332 -1.14 0.47 13.15
CA ALA A 332 -1.28 -0.95 13.41
C ALA A 332 -2.58 -1.27 14.17
N PRO A 333 -3.49 -2.10 13.61
CA PRO A 333 -4.67 -2.54 14.34
C PRO A 333 -4.29 -3.33 15.60
N ALA A 334 -5.13 -3.30 16.60
CA ALA A 334 -4.94 -4.09 17.82
C ALA A 334 -4.94 -5.59 17.50
N ALA A 335 -4.21 -6.37 18.30
CA ALA A 335 -4.41 -7.81 18.33
C ALA A 335 -5.79 -8.12 18.92
N ARG A 336 -6.44 -9.19 18.45
CA ARG A 336 -7.68 -9.67 19.11
C ARG A 336 -7.35 -10.15 20.51
N ALA A 337 -8.21 -9.84 21.49
CA ALA A 337 -8.16 -10.49 22.77
C ALA A 337 -8.62 -11.95 22.61
N ILE A 338 -7.80 -12.91 23.05
CA ILE A 338 -8.27 -14.28 23.21
C ILE A 338 -9.21 -14.24 24.41
N GLU A 339 -10.50 -14.55 24.21
CA GLU A 339 -11.39 -14.81 25.34
C GLU A 339 -10.83 -16.00 26.13
N ALA A 340 -10.28 -15.72 27.30
CA ALA A 340 -9.87 -16.74 28.23
C ALA A 340 -11.15 -17.45 28.75
N GLY A 341 -11.57 -18.55 28.08
CA GLY A 341 -12.68 -19.34 28.56
C GLY A 341 -13.62 -19.91 27.51
N ALA A 342 -13.14 -20.81 26.69
CA ALA A 342 -13.93 -21.91 26.18
C ALA A 342 -13.13 -23.21 26.37
N LEU A 343 -12.72 -23.48 27.62
CA LEU A 343 -12.40 -24.84 27.98
C LEU A 343 -13.73 -25.59 28.00
N ASP A 344 -13.84 -26.48 27.02
CA ASP A 344 -14.87 -27.47 26.82
C ASP A 344 -15.33 -28.06 28.16
N SER A 345 -16.49 -27.65 28.65
CA SER A 345 -17.21 -28.29 29.72
C SER A 345 -18.17 -29.31 29.10
N SER A 346 -17.61 -30.36 28.49
CA SER A 346 -18.37 -31.57 28.24
C SER A 346 -18.34 -32.40 29.51
N PRO A 347 -19.50 -32.70 30.14
CA PRO A 347 -19.54 -33.65 31.23
C PRO A 347 -19.37 -35.08 30.69
N VAL A 348 -18.57 -35.84 31.40
CA VAL A 348 -18.33 -37.28 31.26
C VAL A 348 -19.63 -38.08 31.40
#